data_078f48f5f4fad1e073e4157e23bc9cc9
#
_entry.id   078f48f5f4fad1e073e4157e23bc9cc9
#
_cell.length_a   1.000
_cell.length_b   1.000
_cell.length_c   1.000
_cell.angle_alpha   90.00
_cell.angle_beta   90.00
_cell.angle_gamma   90.00
#
_symmetry.space_group_name_H-M   'P 1'
#
loop_
_entity.id
_entity.type
_entity.pdbx_description
1 polymer ?
#
loop_
_entity_poly.entity_id
_entity_poly.type
_entity_poly.pdbx_seq_one_letter_code
_entity_poly.pdbx_strand_id
1 'polypeptide(L)'
;MKKTGILIVLLVLGALVSRFMWLNQLQSGLEDMKQEAEEIAENYEYLYDFQISSRVFSKCINDAATDSSVWLLDKNGLRLNVTGLDETTPDLTTEDAQKYLRAVLESGEAMVFQNGFEDYFGKSAVVTVAMPLMSRDETVGAVFIHRKLAMFNTGFAPLFRELWMASMVASLLGLILTAYTAMRVTRPLRELASAAKRLGQGDMSVKVRVYADDEIGEVSRAFNNMVDALQNMEEQRKGFVANVSHELRSPITSIAGYVQGMLDGTIPPEEQHKYMQVVYDETQRLTRLIRDLLDLSRIESGNIPMNPVDFDINEMIRRVLIKFEGRIDEKNMEIEADFADDPCIVHADMDRIEQVVSNLVDNAIKFCGQYGKLTLTTKTEGKLCTVAVADDGAGIDEKDLPHVFDRFYTVDKAHTSGKGTGLGLSICKQILLQHGHDITVQSESGKGTTFTFRLDRGEGQKTLKEPAK
;
A
#
# COMPACT_ATOMS: atom_id res chain seq x y z
N MET A 1 16.67 1.89 15.67
CA MET A 1 17.00 3.08 16.49
C MET A 1 15.81 3.83 17.09
N LYS A 2 14.64 3.96 16.44
CA LYS A 2 13.49 4.70 17.04
C LYS A 2 12.75 3.95 18.17
N LYS A 3 12.88 2.64 18.28
CA LYS A 3 12.11 1.80 19.22
C LYS A 3 12.71 1.75 20.63
N THR A 4 14.02 1.89 20.76
CA THR A 4 14.73 2.02 22.04
C THR A 4 14.47 3.39 22.69
N GLY A 5 14.13 4.40 21.92
CA GLY A 5 13.87 5.74 22.41
C GLY A 5 12.63 5.85 23.32
N ILE A 6 11.54 5.17 22.97
CA ILE A 6 10.28 5.23 23.76
C ILE A 6 10.47 4.56 25.14
N LEU A 7 11.16 3.42 25.20
CA LEU A 7 11.45 2.73 26.44
C LEU A 7 12.34 3.59 27.37
N ILE A 8 13.37 4.21 26.79
CA ILE A 8 14.26 5.13 27.51
C ILE A 8 13.48 6.34 28.05
N VAL A 9 12.61 6.93 27.26
CA VAL A 9 11.78 8.08 27.68
C VAL A 9 10.87 7.69 28.86
N LEU A 10 10.21 6.54 28.82
CA LEU A 10 9.35 6.07 29.91
C LEU A 10 10.15 5.80 31.19
N LEU A 11 11.34 5.20 31.10
CA LEU A 11 12.21 4.95 32.25
C LEU A 11 12.75 6.27 32.83
N VAL A 12 13.15 7.21 31.99
CA VAL A 12 13.61 8.54 32.42
C VAL A 12 12.48 9.32 33.07
N LEU A 13 11.27 9.29 32.50
CA LEU A 13 10.10 9.95 33.06
C LEU A 13 9.75 9.35 34.43
N GLY A 14 9.75 8.04 34.58
CA GLY A 14 9.52 7.34 35.86
C GLY A 14 10.55 7.74 36.91
N ALA A 15 11.83 7.82 36.56
CA ALA A 15 12.90 8.25 37.45
C ALA A 15 12.76 9.72 37.87
N LEU A 16 12.37 10.62 36.92
CA LEU A 16 12.13 12.03 37.21
C LEU A 16 10.93 12.22 38.12
N VAL A 17 9.84 11.53 37.91
CA VAL A 17 8.64 11.58 38.76
C VAL A 17 8.98 11.07 40.17
N SER A 18 9.70 9.96 40.29
CA SER A 18 10.16 9.43 41.58
C SER A 18 11.03 10.43 42.32
N ARG A 19 11.98 11.05 41.63
CA ARG A 19 12.85 12.09 42.25
C ARG A 19 12.08 13.33 42.69
N PHE A 20 11.15 13.79 41.88
CA PHE A 20 10.31 14.94 42.17
C PHE A 20 9.43 14.67 43.42
N MET A 21 8.78 13.54 43.49
CA MET A 21 7.96 13.14 44.64
C MET A 21 8.79 13.03 45.91
N TRP A 22 10.01 12.42 45.83
CA TRP A 22 10.90 12.31 46.97
C TRP A 22 11.33 13.69 47.52
N LEU A 23 11.71 14.63 46.62
CA LEU A 23 12.06 15.99 47.01
C LEU A 23 10.89 16.75 47.67
N ASN A 24 9.69 16.59 47.12
CA ASN A 24 8.49 17.21 47.67
C ASN A 24 8.14 16.67 49.09
N GLN A 25 8.29 15.34 49.26
CA GLN A 25 8.10 14.70 50.55
C GLN A 25 9.12 15.16 51.61
N LEU A 26 10.37 15.26 51.21
CA LEU A 26 11.43 15.75 52.10
C LEU A 26 11.15 17.19 52.52
N GLN A 27 10.73 18.05 51.61
CA GLN A 27 10.40 19.45 51.88
C GLN A 27 9.20 19.56 52.82
N SER A 28 8.11 18.80 52.57
CA SER A 28 6.95 18.79 53.46
C SER A 28 7.32 18.33 54.86
N GLY A 29 8.08 17.25 54.97
CA GLY A 29 8.48 16.76 56.28
C GLY A 29 9.47 17.66 57.04
N LEU A 30 10.25 18.51 56.33
CA LEU A 30 11.06 19.54 56.95
C LEU A 30 10.20 20.69 57.48
N GLU A 31 9.15 21.09 56.75
CA GLU A 31 8.20 22.10 57.22
C GLU A 31 7.45 21.63 58.50
N ASP A 32 7.01 20.36 58.50
CA ASP A 32 6.36 19.75 59.66
C ASP A 32 7.30 19.78 60.89
N MET A 33 8.58 19.39 60.70
CA MET A 33 9.56 19.43 61.80
C MET A 33 9.87 20.84 62.30
N LYS A 34 9.86 21.85 61.40
CA LYS A 34 10.01 23.25 61.81
C LYS A 34 8.84 23.72 62.66
N GLN A 35 7.62 23.39 62.22
CA GLN A 35 6.43 23.70 62.96
C GLN A 35 6.40 23.04 64.35
N GLU A 36 6.78 21.77 64.42
CA GLU A 36 6.94 21.08 65.71
C GLU A 36 7.97 21.75 66.61
N ALA A 37 9.13 22.17 66.04
CA ALA A 37 10.15 22.89 66.80
C ALA A 37 9.70 24.24 67.31
N GLU A 38 8.92 24.99 66.48
CA GLU A 38 8.33 26.27 66.80
C GLU A 38 7.30 26.14 67.93
N GLU A 39 6.43 25.14 67.85
CA GLU A 39 5.42 24.85 68.87
C GLU A 39 6.10 24.49 70.22
N ILE A 40 7.19 23.72 70.22
CA ILE A 40 7.93 23.40 71.42
C ILE A 40 8.62 24.63 72.01
N ALA A 41 9.20 25.49 71.17
CA ALA A 41 9.88 26.69 71.62
C ALA A 41 8.89 27.68 72.24
N GLU A 42 7.71 27.94 71.64
CA GLU A 42 6.66 28.72 72.17
C GLU A 42 6.12 28.19 73.52
N ASN A 43 5.84 26.86 73.58
CA ASN A 43 5.37 26.22 74.79
C ASN A 43 6.42 26.27 75.93
N TYR A 44 7.72 26.29 75.58
CA TYR A 44 8.80 26.43 76.56
C TYR A 44 8.76 27.84 77.21
N GLU A 45 8.53 28.87 76.42
CA GLU A 45 8.35 30.29 76.94
C GLU A 45 7.17 30.37 77.85
N TYR A 46 6.01 29.76 77.49
CA TYR A 46 4.81 29.71 78.35
C TYR A 46 5.04 28.92 79.64
N LEU A 47 5.84 27.84 79.59
CA LEU A 47 6.23 27.08 80.80
C LEU A 47 7.07 27.92 81.74
N TYR A 48 8.03 28.66 81.20
CA TYR A 48 8.90 29.55 82.01
C TYR A 48 8.16 30.67 82.67
N ASP A 49 7.18 31.23 82.01
CA ASP A 49 6.30 32.26 82.55
C ASP A 49 5.14 31.74 83.44
N PHE A 50 5.17 30.47 83.79
CA PHE A 50 4.16 29.78 84.60
C PHE A 50 2.74 29.79 84.02
N GLN A 51 2.57 29.99 82.70
CA GLN A 51 1.29 29.97 81.99
C GLN A 51 0.78 28.57 81.70
N ILE A 52 1.65 27.61 81.55
CA ILE A 52 1.33 26.19 81.33
C ILE A 52 2.01 25.31 82.38
N SER A 53 1.47 24.14 82.65
CA SER A 53 2.11 23.15 83.55
C SER A 53 3.14 22.33 82.86
N SER A 54 4.17 21.82 83.57
CA SER A 54 5.18 20.88 83.08
C SER A 54 4.55 19.65 82.40
N ARG A 55 3.36 19.23 82.82
CA ARG A 55 2.63 18.08 82.23
C ARG A 55 2.14 18.38 80.80
N VAL A 56 1.68 19.62 80.53
CA VAL A 56 1.25 20.03 79.20
C VAL A 56 2.43 20.15 78.27
N PHE A 57 3.51 20.75 78.71
CA PHE A 57 4.77 20.80 77.94
C PHE A 57 5.37 19.44 77.67
N SER A 58 5.44 18.54 78.66
CA SER A 58 5.90 17.16 78.44
C SER A 58 5.03 16.41 77.41
N LYS A 59 3.70 16.67 77.38
CA LYS A 59 2.84 16.08 76.34
C LYS A 59 3.18 16.56 74.95
N CYS A 60 3.40 17.88 74.79
CA CYS A 60 3.80 18.46 73.48
C CYS A 60 5.10 17.80 72.94
N ILE A 61 6.11 17.65 73.82
CA ILE A 61 7.36 16.98 73.42
C ILE A 61 7.17 15.50 73.11
N ASN A 62 6.37 14.76 73.91
CA ASN A 62 6.11 13.37 73.64
C ASN A 62 5.31 13.14 72.33
N ASP A 63 4.41 14.04 72.01
CA ASP A 63 3.69 14.00 70.77
C ASP A 63 4.67 14.19 69.57
N ALA A 64 5.60 15.15 69.65
CA ALA A 64 6.67 15.34 68.66
C ALA A 64 7.70 14.19 68.66
N ALA A 65 7.94 13.57 69.82
CA ALA A 65 8.89 12.45 69.95
C ALA A 65 8.37 11.10 69.41
N THR A 66 7.11 11.04 68.94
CA THR A 66 6.52 9.80 68.41
C THR A 66 7.32 9.27 67.20
N ASP A 67 7.69 10.17 66.28
CA ASP A 67 8.45 9.85 65.04
C ASP A 67 9.84 10.49 64.99
N SER A 68 10.23 11.21 66.05
CA SER A 68 11.44 12.03 66.09
C SER A 68 12.13 11.87 67.44
N SER A 69 13.42 12.18 67.51
CA SER A 69 14.14 12.31 68.79
C SER A 69 14.21 13.83 69.11
N VAL A 70 13.62 14.25 70.23
CA VAL A 70 13.61 15.64 70.65
C VAL A 70 14.61 15.86 71.80
N TRP A 71 15.54 16.79 71.61
CA TRP A 71 16.53 17.15 72.61
C TRP A 71 16.33 18.60 73.01
N LEU A 72 16.33 18.84 74.30
CA LEU A 72 16.29 20.18 74.89
C LEU A 72 17.61 20.42 75.61
N LEU A 73 18.34 21.45 75.18
CA LEU A 73 19.68 21.76 75.67
C LEU A 73 19.79 23.19 76.14
N ASP A 74 20.59 23.43 77.21
CA ASP A 74 20.94 24.78 77.68
C ASP A 74 22.05 25.39 76.78
N LYS A 75 22.44 26.65 77.09
CA LYS A 75 23.51 27.40 76.39
C LYS A 75 24.88 26.63 76.38
N ASN A 76 25.09 25.78 77.37
CA ASN A 76 26.33 25.02 77.49
C ASN A 76 26.28 23.64 76.86
N GLY A 77 25.14 23.24 76.29
CA GLY A 77 24.92 21.95 75.71
C GLY A 77 24.52 20.87 76.73
N LEU A 78 24.18 21.28 77.93
CA LEU A 78 23.70 20.36 78.96
C LEU A 78 22.17 20.19 78.81
N ARG A 79 21.69 19.00 79.12
CA ARG A 79 20.29 18.63 79.08
C ARG A 79 19.44 19.57 80.02
N LEU A 80 18.40 20.13 79.44
CA LEU A 80 17.37 20.84 80.23
C LEU A 80 16.46 19.83 80.96
N ASN A 81 16.48 19.84 82.28
CA ASN A 81 15.64 18.95 83.09
C ASN A 81 14.22 19.47 83.15
N VAL A 82 13.30 18.88 82.39
CA VAL A 82 11.88 19.14 82.44
C VAL A 82 11.18 17.92 83.07
N THR A 83 10.38 18.12 84.08
CA THR A 83 9.70 17.00 84.78
C THR A 83 8.74 16.28 83.88
N GLY A 84 8.94 14.98 83.68
CA GLY A 84 8.08 14.11 82.86
C GLY A 84 8.60 13.81 81.44
N LEU A 85 9.83 14.19 81.10
CA LEU A 85 10.53 13.80 79.90
C LEU A 85 11.38 12.53 80.09
N ASP A 86 11.37 11.63 79.13
CA ASP A 86 12.24 10.46 79.10
C ASP A 86 13.72 10.84 79.04
N GLU A 87 14.60 10.02 79.60
CA GLU A 87 16.07 10.25 79.71
C GLU A 87 16.80 10.11 78.37
N THR A 88 16.19 10.45 77.23
CA THR A 88 16.77 10.20 75.91
C THR A 88 17.65 11.33 75.37
N THR A 89 17.60 12.55 75.99
CA THR A 89 18.47 13.67 75.59
C THR A 89 19.88 13.49 76.13
N PRO A 90 20.91 13.32 75.35
CA PRO A 90 22.28 13.30 75.82
C PRO A 90 22.83 14.69 76.04
N ASP A 91 23.83 14.82 76.92
CA ASP A 91 24.65 16.03 77.00
C ASP A 91 25.56 16.11 75.76
N LEU A 92 25.68 17.31 75.16
CA LEU A 92 26.56 17.52 74.00
C LEU A 92 28.04 17.59 74.48
N THR A 93 28.72 16.48 74.43
CA THR A 93 30.12 16.37 74.90
C THR A 93 31.13 16.53 73.80
N THR A 94 30.69 16.41 72.53
CA THR A 94 31.59 16.49 71.36
C THR A 94 31.66 17.93 70.84
N GLU A 95 32.83 18.31 70.32
CA GLU A 95 33.09 19.66 69.79
C GLU A 95 32.21 19.95 68.57
N ASP A 96 31.99 18.94 67.71
CA ASP A 96 31.12 19.04 66.51
C ASP A 96 29.63 19.27 66.88
N ALA A 97 29.13 18.58 67.89
CA ALA A 97 27.75 18.77 68.34
C ALA A 97 27.55 20.16 68.98
N GLN A 98 28.52 20.67 69.75
CA GLN A 98 28.50 22.03 70.29
C GLN A 98 28.56 23.10 69.21
N LYS A 99 29.19 22.82 68.05
CA LYS A 99 29.18 23.74 66.90
C LYS A 99 27.77 23.99 66.37
N TYR A 100 26.93 22.94 66.26
CA TYR A 100 25.52 23.10 65.83
C TYR A 100 24.72 23.91 66.86
N LEU A 101 24.92 23.67 68.12
CA LEU A 101 24.26 24.46 69.17
C LEU A 101 24.62 25.94 69.09
N ARG A 102 25.92 26.27 69.00
CA ARG A 102 26.37 27.67 68.83
C ARG A 102 25.78 28.32 67.62
N ALA A 103 25.73 27.61 66.47
CA ALA A 103 25.15 28.17 65.28
C ALA A 103 23.67 28.54 65.45
N VAL A 104 22.88 27.72 66.13
CA VAL A 104 21.44 28.00 66.41
C VAL A 104 21.31 29.17 67.41
N LEU A 105 22.13 29.22 68.45
CA LEU A 105 22.09 30.31 69.48
C LEU A 105 22.51 31.67 68.89
N GLU A 106 23.46 31.67 67.92
CA GLU A 106 23.95 32.87 67.25
C GLU A 106 22.98 33.34 66.15
N SER A 107 22.30 32.43 65.41
CA SER A 107 21.37 32.77 64.36
C SER A 107 20.06 33.39 64.89
N GLY A 108 19.59 32.90 66.04
CA GLY A 108 18.27 33.32 66.59
C GLY A 108 17.09 32.77 65.80
N GLU A 109 17.30 31.97 64.77
CA GLU A 109 16.28 31.42 63.86
C GLU A 109 16.38 29.88 63.77
N ALA A 110 15.30 29.29 63.23
CA ALA A 110 15.29 27.84 63.00
C ALA A 110 16.34 27.43 61.96
N MET A 111 17.15 26.47 62.25
CA MET A 111 18.19 25.92 61.38
C MET A 111 17.93 24.46 61.04
N VAL A 112 18.28 24.07 59.80
CA VAL A 112 18.19 22.69 59.33
C VAL A 112 19.59 22.14 59.06
N PHE A 113 19.91 20.98 59.67
CA PHE A 113 21.17 20.28 59.47
C PHE A 113 20.90 18.91 58.85
N GLN A 114 21.64 18.59 57.81
CA GLN A 114 21.60 17.25 57.20
C GLN A 114 22.86 16.49 57.60
N ASN A 115 22.69 15.25 58.05
CA ASN A 115 23.79 14.37 58.47
C ASN A 115 24.63 14.95 59.65
N GLY A 116 24.03 15.80 60.48
CA GLY A 116 24.64 16.23 61.74
C GLY A 116 24.51 15.18 62.84
N PHE A 117 25.31 15.32 63.92
CA PHE A 117 25.25 14.49 65.11
C PHE A 117 25.61 12.98 64.86
N GLU A 118 26.59 12.72 63.98
CA GLU A 118 27.03 11.32 63.67
C GLU A 118 27.48 10.57 64.90
N ASP A 119 28.06 11.25 65.88
CA ASP A 119 28.50 10.67 67.15
C ASP A 119 27.36 10.03 67.95
N TYR A 120 26.14 10.52 67.77
CA TYR A 120 24.96 10.06 68.50
C TYR A 120 24.06 9.14 67.72
N PHE A 121 23.98 9.29 66.39
CA PHE A 121 23.12 8.48 65.54
C PHE A 121 23.89 7.48 64.64
N GLY A 122 25.20 7.48 64.76
CA GLY A 122 26.06 6.62 63.93
C GLY A 122 25.94 6.95 62.46
N LYS A 123 26.01 5.93 61.61
CA LYS A 123 25.91 6.08 60.13
C LYS A 123 24.47 6.28 59.61
N SER A 124 23.51 6.45 60.49
CA SER A 124 22.13 6.70 60.08
C SER A 124 22.01 8.12 59.55
N ALA A 125 21.56 8.30 58.31
CA ALA A 125 21.29 9.61 57.80
C ALA A 125 20.10 10.22 58.55
N VAL A 126 20.35 11.33 59.24
CA VAL A 126 19.37 12.04 60.09
C VAL A 126 19.28 13.47 59.59
N VAL A 127 18.05 13.97 59.56
CA VAL A 127 17.78 15.38 59.35
C VAL A 127 17.41 15.97 60.72
N THR A 128 18.02 17.09 61.04
CA THR A 128 17.85 17.76 62.31
C THR A 128 17.30 19.17 62.06
N VAL A 129 16.21 19.53 62.69
CA VAL A 129 15.72 20.87 62.79
C VAL A 129 16.01 21.37 64.18
N ALA A 130 16.63 22.52 64.30
CA ALA A 130 16.93 23.12 65.59
C ALA A 130 16.38 24.55 65.69
N MET A 131 15.89 24.93 66.87
CA MET A 131 15.33 26.23 67.13
C MET A 131 15.78 26.75 68.49
N PRO A 132 16.12 28.06 68.60
CA PRO A 132 16.48 28.60 69.89
C PRO A 132 15.26 28.67 70.89
N LEU A 133 15.51 28.37 72.14
CA LEU A 133 14.53 28.53 73.22
C LEU A 133 14.72 29.88 73.84
N MET A 134 13.62 30.70 73.79
CA MET A 134 13.63 32.05 74.34
C MET A 134 12.93 32.07 75.71
N SER A 135 13.36 33.00 76.55
CA SER A 135 12.67 33.35 77.79
C SER A 135 12.95 34.79 78.06
N ARG A 136 11.89 35.65 78.17
CA ARG A 136 11.98 37.08 78.40
C ARG A 136 12.99 37.82 77.52
N ASP A 137 12.95 37.57 76.24
CA ASP A 137 13.85 38.09 75.20
C ASP A 137 15.34 37.60 75.29
N GLU A 138 15.65 36.68 76.19
CA GLU A 138 16.98 36.04 76.23
C GLU A 138 16.92 34.61 75.73
N THR A 139 17.90 34.22 74.88
CA THR A 139 18.04 32.85 74.48
C THR A 139 18.54 32.01 75.64
N VAL A 140 17.81 31.00 76.14
CA VAL A 140 18.17 30.13 77.27
C VAL A 140 18.72 28.80 76.85
N GLY A 141 18.48 28.36 75.61
CA GLY A 141 18.95 27.06 75.05
C GLY A 141 18.45 26.86 73.67
N ALA A 142 18.36 25.62 73.26
CA ALA A 142 17.83 25.20 71.94
C ALA A 142 17.10 23.85 72.02
N VAL A 143 16.07 23.72 71.18
CA VAL A 143 15.41 22.47 70.88
C VAL A 143 15.99 21.89 69.61
N PHE A 144 16.27 20.59 69.57
CA PHE A 144 16.69 19.83 68.38
C PHE A 144 15.72 18.70 68.18
N ILE A 145 15.15 18.64 66.95
CA ILE A 145 14.28 17.56 66.52
C ILE A 145 15.04 16.75 65.47
N HIS A 146 15.29 15.50 65.74
CA HIS A 146 16.01 14.60 64.83
C HIS A 146 15.08 13.56 64.28
N ARG A 147 15.04 13.42 62.93
CA ARG A 147 14.24 12.42 62.24
C ARG A 147 15.09 11.69 61.23
N LYS A 148 15.01 10.34 61.24
CA LYS A 148 15.77 9.51 60.27
C LYS A 148 15.25 9.75 58.85
N LEU A 149 16.16 9.94 57.89
CA LEU A 149 15.84 10.14 56.49
C LEU A 149 15.01 9.01 55.89
N ALA A 150 15.18 7.76 56.40
CA ALA A 150 14.40 6.60 56.01
C ALA A 150 12.89 6.74 56.34
N MET A 151 12.52 7.53 57.37
CA MET A 151 11.11 7.73 57.75
C MET A 151 10.34 8.58 56.74
N PHE A 152 11.02 9.46 55.99
CA PHE A 152 10.40 10.24 54.91
C PHE A 152 10.00 9.36 53.69
N ASN A 153 10.51 8.13 53.61
CA ASN A 153 10.24 7.21 52.48
C ASN A 153 9.15 6.16 52.77
N THR A 154 8.68 6.00 54.01
CA THR A 154 7.84 4.86 54.37
C THR A 154 6.43 4.90 53.81
N GLY A 155 5.85 6.09 53.58
CA GLY A 155 4.50 6.23 53.06
C GLY A 155 4.32 5.95 51.54
N PHE A 156 5.38 6.11 50.76
CA PHE A 156 5.30 6.02 49.29
C PHE A 156 5.91 4.81 48.65
N ALA A 157 6.67 4.03 49.41
CA ALA A 157 7.32 2.81 48.88
C ALA A 157 6.35 1.85 48.15
N PRO A 158 5.13 1.57 48.66
CA PRO A 158 4.16 0.73 47.94
C PRO A 158 3.66 1.41 46.65
N LEU A 159 3.40 2.70 46.63
CA LEU A 159 2.96 3.44 45.43
C LEU A 159 4.04 3.44 44.34
N PHE A 160 5.30 3.60 44.70
CA PHE A 160 6.40 3.49 43.74
C PHE A 160 6.48 2.10 43.11
N ARG A 161 6.32 1.05 43.90
CA ARG A 161 6.31 -0.32 43.39
C ARG A 161 5.17 -0.52 42.35
N GLU A 162 3.98 -0.03 42.65
CA GLU A 162 2.84 -0.13 41.74
C GLU A 162 3.04 0.67 40.46
N LEU A 163 3.57 1.91 40.55
CA LEU A 163 3.92 2.72 39.38
C LEU A 163 4.97 2.06 38.50
N TRP A 164 6.01 1.48 39.10
CA TRP A 164 7.04 0.76 38.35
C TRP A 164 6.49 -0.51 37.68
N MET A 165 5.65 -1.27 38.36
CA MET A 165 4.98 -2.43 37.77
C MET A 165 4.08 -2.03 36.60
N ALA A 166 3.25 -1.00 36.75
CA ALA A 166 2.39 -0.50 35.70
C ALA A 166 3.20 0.01 34.49
N SER A 167 4.30 0.72 34.73
CA SER A 167 5.20 1.21 33.66
C SER A 167 5.87 0.05 32.92
N MET A 168 6.26 -1.00 33.62
CA MET A 168 6.86 -2.19 33.01
C MET A 168 5.85 -2.94 32.13
N VAL A 169 4.63 -3.10 32.61
CA VAL A 169 3.54 -3.73 31.83
C VAL A 169 3.21 -2.90 30.59
N ALA A 170 3.05 -1.58 30.72
CA ALA A 170 2.80 -0.69 29.60
C ALA A 170 3.93 -0.73 28.56
N SER A 171 5.17 -0.76 29.00
CA SER A 171 6.35 -0.89 28.13
C SER A 171 6.37 -2.22 27.37
N LEU A 172 6.03 -3.32 28.03
CA LEU A 172 5.94 -4.63 27.40
C LEU A 172 4.84 -4.66 26.34
N LEU A 173 3.65 -4.15 26.66
CA LEU A 173 2.54 -4.04 25.72
C LEU A 173 2.90 -3.16 24.51
N GLY A 174 3.55 -2.03 24.73
CA GLY A 174 4.05 -1.16 23.66
C GLY A 174 5.08 -1.85 22.76
N LEU A 175 5.96 -2.70 23.33
CA LEU A 175 6.92 -3.49 22.55
C LEU A 175 6.21 -4.52 21.67
N ILE A 176 5.24 -5.25 22.24
CA ILE A 176 4.43 -6.25 21.50
C ILE A 176 3.67 -5.59 20.37
N LEU A 177 2.96 -4.50 20.63
CA LEU A 177 2.21 -3.75 19.61
C LEU A 177 3.13 -3.24 18.50
N THR A 178 4.30 -2.72 18.87
CA THR A 178 5.29 -2.24 17.89
C THR A 178 5.85 -3.39 17.03
N ALA A 179 6.10 -4.55 17.62
CA ALA A 179 6.55 -5.74 16.89
C ALA A 179 5.44 -6.23 15.94
N TYR A 180 4.21 -6.27 16.42
CA TYR A 180 3.04 -6.65 15.62
C TYR A 180 2.85 -5.74 14.39
N THR A 181 2.83 -4.42 14.58
CA THR A 181 2.69 -3.46 13.47
C THR A 181 3.88 -3.50 12.50
N ALA A 182 5.09 -3.76 13.02
CA ALA A 182 6.26 -3.92 12.16
C ALA A 182 6.16 -5.14 11.23
N MET A 183 5.62 -6.26 11.72
CA MET A 183 5.47 -7.48 10.92
C MET A 183 4.26 -7.42 9.99
N ARG A 184 3.14 -6.87 10.45
CA ARG A 184 1.88 -6.84 9.70
C ARG A 184 1.80 -5.71 8.68
N VAL A 185 2.41 -4.56 8.94
CA VAL A 185 2.27 -3.37 8.09
C VAL A 185 3.60 -2.95 7.48
N THR A 186 4.61 -2.69 8.31
CA THR A 186 5.86 -2.05 7.83
C THR A 186 6.66 -2.95 6.90
N ARG A 187 6.74 -4.25 7.19
CA ARG A 187 7.52 -5.20 6.39
C ARG A 187 6.87 -5.44 5.02
N PRO A 188 5.57 -5.77 4.90
CA PRO A 188 4.92 -5.93 3.59
C PRO A 188 4.99 -4.68 2.72
N LEU A 189 4.75 -3.49 3.30
CA LEU A 189 4.87 -2.23 2.55
C LEU A 189 6.29 -1.97 2.02
N ARG A 190 7.32 -2.35 2.78
CA ARG A 190 8.71 -2.25 2.32
C ARG A 190 9.02 -3.25 1.20
N GLU A 191 8.49 -4.46 1.28
CA GLU A 191 8.61 -5.46 0.22
C GLU A 191 7.91 -4.99 -1.06
N LEU A 192 6.68 -4.44 -0.96
CA LEU A 192 5.95 -3.83 -2.08
C LEU A 192 6.74 -2.68 -2.72
N ALA A 193 7.26 -1.75 -1.92
CA ALA A 193 8.07 -0.63 -2.43
C ALA A 193 9.35 -1.10 -3.15
N SER A 194 10.00 -2.15 -2.62
CA SER A 194 11.18 -2.76 -3.25
C SER A 194 10.82 -3.46 -4.56
N ALA A 195 9.69 -4.19 -4.56
CA ALA A 195 9.18 -4.89 -5.75
C ALA A 195 8.79 -3.89 -6.85
N ALA A 196 8.09 -2.80 -6.50
CA ALA A 196 7.73 -1.74 -7.43
C ALA A 196 8.98 -1.07 -8.04
N LYS A 197 10.04 -0.86 -7.25
CA LYS A 197 11.30 -0.33 -7.76
C LYS A 197 11.99 -1.29 -8.75
N ARG A 198 12.00 -2.59 -8.46
CA ARG A 198 12.55 -3.61 -9.38
C ARG A 198 11.74 -3.69 -10.66
N LEU A 199 10.39 -3.66 -10.56
CA LEU A 199 9.51 -3.62 -11.72
C LEU A 199 9.80 -2.40 -12.61
N GLY A 200 9.98 -1.20 -12.02
CA GLY A 200 10.37 0.01 -12.75
C GLY A 200 11.77 -0.06 -13.39
N GLN A 201 12.62 -1.00 -12.98
CA GLN A 201 13.91 -1.29 -13.61
C GLN A 201 13.82 -2.38 -14.70
N GLY A 202 12.60 -2.85 -15.00
CA GLY A 202 12.35 -3.85 -16.04
C GLY A 202 12.32 -5.29 -15.56
N ASP A 203 12.44 -5.56 -14.26
CA ASP A 203 12.30 -6.90 -13.71
C ASP A 203 10.81 -7.25 -13.55
N MET A 204 10.24 -7.84 -14.59
CA MET A 204 8.83 -8.23 -14.62
C MET A 204 8.57 -9.61 -13.95
N SER A 205 9.61 -10.28 -13.44
CA SER A 205 9.45 -11.57 -12.74
C SER A 205 9.13 -11.39 -11.26
N VAL A 206 9.14 -10.15 -10.76
CA VAL A 206 8.98 -9.84 -9.35
C VAL A 206 7.53 -10.04 -8.90
N LYS A 207 7.34 -10.88 -7.87
CA LYS A 207 6.06 -11.02 -7.17
C LYS A 207 6.24 -10.77 -5.68
N VAL A 208 5.22 -10.23 -5.05
CA VAL A 208 5.18 -10.01 -3.60
C VAL A 208 4.33 -11.08 -2.93
N ARG A 209 4.73 -11.43 -1.71
CA ARG A 209 3.99 -12.42 -0.93
C ARG A 209 2.73 -11.78 -0.32
N VAL A 210 1.62 -12.47 -0.43
CA VAL A 210 0.38 -12.10 0.28
C VAL A 210 0.45 -12.69 1.69
N TYR A 211 0.53 -11.83 2.70
CA TYR A 211 0.73 -12.24 4.09
C TYR A 211 -0.59 -12.41 4.87
N ALA A 212 -1.65 -11.72 4.48
CA ALA A 212 -2.93 -11.71 5.17
C ALA A 212 -4.08 -11.37 4.21
N ASP A 213 -5.31 -11.64 4.65
CA ASP A 213 -6.54 -11.24 3.94
C ASP A 213 -7.09 -9.92 4.54
N ASP A 214 -6.22 -8.90 4.55
CA ASP A 214 -6.53 -7.54 4.94
C ASP A 214 -6.25 -6.59 3.75
N GLU A 215 -6.36 -5.28 3.97
CA GLU A 215 -6.14 -4.25 2.96
C GLU A 215 -4.72 -4.33 2.36
N ILE A 216 -3.73 -4.72 3.16
CA ILE A 216 -2.35 -4.92 2.68
C ILE A 216 -2.25 -6.14 1.78
N GLY A 217 -2.98 -7.20 2.10
CA GLY A 217 -3.11 -8.39 1.26
C GLY A 217 -3.79 -8.08 -0.07
N GLU A 218 -4.83 -7.23 -0.06
CA GLU A 218 -5.51 -6.78 -1.29
C GLU A 218 -4.58 -5.99 -2.19
N VAL A 219 -3.81 -5.03 -1.65
CA VAL A 219 -2.80 -4.27 -2.39
C VAL A 219 -1.73 -5.22 -2.97
N SER A 220 -1.32 -6.24 -2.22
CA SER A 220 -0.33 -7.23 -2.69
C SER A 220 -0.88 -8.06 -3.87
N ARG A 221 -2.15 -8.47 -3.83
CA ARG A 221 -2.84 -9.17 -4.93
C ARG A 221 -2.97 -8.27 -6.16
N ALA A 222 -3.42 -7.02 -5.97
CA ALA A 222 -3.53 -6.04 -7.05
C ALA A 222 -2.19 -5.78 -7.72
N PHE A 223 -1.11 -5.66 -6.94
CA PHE A 223 0.25 -5.51 -7.47
C PHE A 223 0.66 -6.73 -8.32
N ASN A 224 0.44 -7.96 -7.82
CA ASN A 224 0.78 -9.17 -8.57
C ASN A 224 -0.02 -9.28 -9.88
N ASN A 225 -1.32 -8.96 -9.85
CA ASN A 225 -2.16 -8.93 -11.05
C ASN A 225 -1.65 -7.91 -12.09
N MET A 226 -1.23 -6.74 -11.63
CA MET A 226 -0.62 -5.73 -12.50
C MET A 226 0.68 -6.24 -13.13
N VAL A 227 1.54 -6.93 -12.37
CA VAL A 227 2.78 -7.53 -12.89
C VAL A 227 2.46 -8.58 -13.95
N ASP A 228 1.50 -9.47 -13.69
CA ASP A 228 1.08 -10.49 -14.66
C ASP A 228 0.53 -9.86 -15.94
N ALA A 229 -0.27 -8.80 -15.85
CA ALA A 229 -0.77 -8.06 -17.00
C ALA A 229 0.36 -7.42 -17.81
N LEU A 230 1.35 -6.82 -17.16
CA LEU A 230 2.53 -6.24 -17.81
C LEU A 230 3.41 -7.30 -18.48
N GLN A 231 3.60 -8.45 -17.83
CA GLN A 231 4.32 -9.59 -18.42
C GLN A 231 3.66 -10.07 -19.72
N ASN A 232 2.35 -10.32 -19.66
CA ASN A 232 1.58 -10.76 -20.81
C ASN A 232 1.66 -9.73 -21.96
N MET A 233 1.57 -8.44 -21.65
CA MET A 233 1.68 -7.38 -22.65
C MET A 233 3.08 -7.35 -23.31
N GLU A 234 4.15 -7.52 -22.52
CA GLU A 234 5.52 -7.53 -23.03
C GLU A 234 5.79 -8.79 -23.87
N GLU A 235 5.27 -9.96 -23.47
CA GLU A 235 5.36 -11.19 -24.26
C GLU A 235 4.63 -11.06 -25.59
N GLN A 236 3.42 -10.52 -25.58
CA GLN A 236 2.67 -10.23 -26.81
C GLN A 236 3.41 -9.25 -27.71
N ARG A 237 4.02 -8.19 -27.14
CA ARG A 237 4.83 -7.22 -27.89
C ARG A 237 6.04 -7.87 -28.53
N LYS A 238 6.77 -8.70 -27.78
CA LYS A 238 7.95 -9.43 -28.31
C LYS A 238 7.54 -10.41 -29.41
N GLY A 239 6.46 -11.17 -29.19
CA GLY A 239 5.91 -12.08 -30.20
C GLY A 239 5.50 -11.36 -31.47
N PHE A 240 4.83 -10.20 -31.32
CA PHE A 240 4.46 -9.35 -32.46
C PHE A 240 5.68 -8.93 -33.30
N VAL A 241 6.71 -8.35 -32.66
CA VAL A 241 7.93 -7.90 -33.36
C VAL A 241 8.65 -9.07 -34.06
N ALA A 242 8.72 -10.24 -33.40
CA ALA A 242 9.35 -11.43 -33.97
C ALA A 242 8.57 -11.91 -35.20
N ASN A 243 7.24 -12.01 -35.13
CA ASN A 243 6.37 -12.43 -36.22
C ASN A 243 6.42 -11.46 -37.42
N VAL A 244 6.34 -10.14 -37.17
CA VAL A 244 6.51 -9.11 -38.22
C VAL A 244 7.85 -9.31 -38.94
N SER A 245 8.93 -9.48 -38.18
CA SER A 245 10.27 -9.67 -38.76
C SER A 245 10.35 -10.93 -39.61
N HIS A 246 9.70 -12.00 -39.19
CA HIS A 246 9.66 -13.27 -39.93
C HIS A 246 8.83 -13.16 -41.22
N GLU A 247 7.60 -12.58 -41.12
CA GLU A 247 6.68 -12.41 -42.26
C GLU A 247 7.19 -11.42 -43.31
N LEU A 248 8.03 -10.46 -42.93
CA LEU A 248 8.71 -9.56 -43.89
C LEU A 248 9.93 -10.22 -44.53
N ARG A 249 10.71 -11.00 -43.76
CA ARG A 249 11.96 -11.60 -44.28
C ARG A 249 11.71 -12.63 -45.37
N SER A 250 10.69 -13.48 -45.23
CA SER A 250 10.39 -14.55 -46.18
C SER A 250 10.19 -14.03 -47.61
N PRO A 251 9.22 -13.14 -47.91
CA PRO A 251 8.99 -12.61 -49.26
C PRO A 251 10.19 -11.83 -49.80
N ILE A 252 10.89 -11.04 -48.94
CA ILE A 252 12.10 -10.33 -49.37
C ILE A 252 13.19 -11.29 -49.82
N THR A 253 13.41 -12.38 -49.09
CA THR A 253 14.40 -13.43 -49.48
C THR A 253 14.01 -14.12 -50.79
N SER A 254 12.72 -14.42 -50.94
CA SER A 254 12.21 -15.04 -52.19
C SER A 254 12.37 -14.11 -53.41
N ILE A 255 11.97 -12.83 -53.26
CA ILE A 255 12.15 -11.81 -54.29
C ILE A 255 13.63 -11.66 -54.68
N ALA A 256 14.51 -11.48 -53.66
CA ALA A 256 15.96 -11.36 -53.90
C ALA A 256 16.54 -12.58 -54.60
N GLY A 257 16.17 -13.80 -54.18
CA GLY A 257 16.63 -15.04 -54.75
C GLY A 257 16.22 -15.22 -56.20
N TYR A 258 14.96 -14.96 -56.55
CA TYR A 258 14.50 -15.06 -57.94
C TYR A 258 15.10 -13.97 -58.83
N VAL A 259 15.20 -12.76 -58.38
CA VAL A 259 15.88 -11.67 -59.10
C VAL A 259 17.35 -12.01 -59.34
N GLN A 260 18.06 -12.48 -58.31
CA GLN A 260 19.46 -12.91 -58.42
C GLN A 260 19.61 -14.07 -59.43
N GLY A 261 18.76 -15.10 -59.35
CA GLY A 261 18.78 -16.23 -60.27
C GLY A 261 18.48 -15.86 -61.75
N MET A 262 17.68 -14.82 -61.97
CA MET A 262 17.48 -14.23 -63.32
C MET A 262 18.70 -13.44 -63.80
N LEU A 263 19.38 -12.71 -62.88
CA LEU A 263 20.56 -11.91 -63.23
C LEU A 263 21.81 -12.77 -63.50
N ASP A 264 22.03 -13.82 -62.76
CA ASP A 264 23.21 -14.71 -62.94
C ASP A 264 23.00 -15.83 -63.95
N GLY A 265 21.80 -15.91 -64.59
CA GLY A 265 21.47 -16.88 -65.60
C GLY A 265 21.13 -18.29 -65.08
N THR A 266 21.01 -18.48 -63.77
CA THR A 266 20.52 -19.73 -63.17
C THR A 266 19.10 -20.03 -63.56
N ILE A 267 18.27 -18.98 -63.76
CA ILE A 267 16.91 -19.08 -64.33
C ILE A 267 16.98 -18.81 -65.82
N PRO A 268 16.67 -19.78 -66.65
CA PRO A 268 16.73 -19.64 -68.12
C PRO A 268 15.70 -18.63 -68.61
N PRO A 269 15.98 -17.96 -69.80
CA PRO A 269 15.10 -16.88 -70.31
C PRO A 269 13.64 -17.34 -70.55
N GLU A 270 13.41 -18.56 -70.86
CA GLU A 270 12.07 -19.14 -71.12
C GLU A 270 11.24 -19.23 -69.84
N GLU A 271 11.88 -19.33 -68.68
CA GLU A 271 11.20 -19.40 -67.38
C GLU A 271 11.12 -18.05 -66.66
N GLN A 272 11.86 -17.04 -67.07
CA GLN A 272 11.93 -15.74 -66.42
C GLN A 272 10.55 -15.08 -66.20
N HIS A 273 9.64 -15.20 -67.19
CA HIS A 273 8.29 -14.65 -67.06
C HIS A 273 7.52 -15.28 -65.86
N LYS A 274 7.64 -16.60 -65.65
CA LYS A 274 7.03 -17.29 -64.53
C LYS A 274 7.55 -16.77 -63.19
N TYR A 275 8.87 -16.62 -63.08
CA TYR A 275 9.48 -16.13 -61.82
C TYR A 275 9.28 -14.64 -61.60
N MET A 276 9.18 -13.82 -62.66
CA MET A 276 8.74 -12.42 -62.55
C MET A 276 7.32 -12.33 -62.02
N GLN A 277 6.39 -13.21 -62.40
CA GLN A 277 5.06 -13.26 -61.80
C GLN A 277 5.11 -13.61 -60.34
N VAL A 278 5.95 -14.54 -59.89
CA VAL A 278 6.12 -14.85 -58.47
C VAL A 278 6.67 -13.65 -57.69
N VAL A 279 7.67 -12.93 -58.26
CA VAL A 279 8.20 -11.70 -57.65
C VAL A 279 7.12 -10.64 -57.53
N TYR A 280 6.30 -10.47 -58.56
CA TYR A 280 5.16 -9.51 -58.53
C TYR A 280 4.15 -9.89 -57.42
N ASP A 281 3.76 -11.16 -57.36
CA ASP A 281 2.80 -11.66 -56.35
C ASP A 281 3.32 -11.49 -54.94
N GLU A 282 4.61 -11.78 -54.68
CA GLU A 282 5.26 -11.55 -53.38
C GLU A 282 5.35 -10.06 -53.03
N THR A 283 5.57 -9.19 -54.04
CA THR A 283 5.54 -7.74 -53.81
C THR A 283 4.14 -7.23 -53.42
N GLN A 284 3.10 -7.74 -54.07
CA GLN A 284 1.71 -7.43 -53.75
C GLN A 284 1.34 -7.94 -52.33
N ARG A 285 1.83 -9.16 -51.98
CA ARG A 285 1.67 -9.73 -50.63
C ARG A 285 2.33 -8.83 -49.57
N LEU A 286 3.56 -8.37 -49.79
CA LEU A 286 4.29 -7.48 -48.90
C LEU A 286 3.57 -6.13 -48.72
N THR A 287 3.05 -5.58 -49.82
CA THR A 287 2.27 -4.33 -49.79
C THR A 287 1.02 -4.46 -48.91
N ARG A 288 0.29 -5.59 -49.05
CA ARG A 288 -0.88 -5.88 -48.21
C ARG A 288 -0.48 -6.02 -46.75
N LEU A 289 0.60 -6.79 -46.44
CA LEU A 289 1.09 -6.97 -45.09
C LEU A 289 1.44 -5.63 -44.39
N ILE A 290 2.13 -4.72 -45.12
CA ILE A 290 2.48 -3.40 -44.61
C ILE A 290 1.21 -2.59 -44.34
N ARG A 291 0.22 -2.62 -45.23
CA ARG A 291 -1.05 -1.91 -45.03
C ARG A 291 -1.80 -2.45 -43.84
N ASP A 292 -1.90 -3.78 -43.69
CA ASP A 292 -2.55 -4.45 -42.54
C ASP A 292 -1.88 -4.07 -41.20
N LEU A 293 -0.55 -3.99 -41.17
CA LEU A 293 0.23 -3.56 -40.00
C LEU A 293 -0.02 -2.09 -39.63
N LEU A 294 -0.06 -1.21 -40.63
CA LEU A 294 -0.34 0.21 -40.39
C LEU A 294 -1.78 0.39 -39.90
N ASP A 295 -2.75 -0.31 -40.50
CA ASP A 295 -4.14 -0.26 -40.05
C ASP A 295 -4.27 -0.79 -38.61
N LEU A 296 -3.68 -1.94 -38.30
CA LEU A 296 -3.68 -2.50 -36.96
C LEU A 296 -3.07 -1.53 -35.94
N SER A 297 -1.90 -0.95 -36.22
CA SER A 297 -1.24 0.03 -35.36
C SER A 297 -2.10 1.29 -35.12
N ARG A 298 -2.78 1.76 -36.14
CA ARG A 298 -3.68 2.93 -36.03
C ARG A 298 -4.92 2.60 -35.19
N ILE A 299 -5.50 1.41 -35.41
CA ILE A 299 -6.67 0.94 -34.66
C ILE A 299 -6.31 0.80 -33.17
N GLU A 300 -5.18 0.18 -32.86
CA GLU A 300 -4.74 -0.04 -31.46
C GLU A 300 -4.36 1.24 -30.71
N SER A 301 -3.80 2.22 -31.42
CA SER A 301 -3.47 3.50 -30.79
C SER A 301 -4.69 4.37 -30.45
N GLY A 302 -5.90 3.96 -30.85
CA GLY A 302 -7.12 4.75 -30.68
C GLY A 302 -7.13 6.08 -31.45
N ASN A 303 -6.14 6.28 -32.34
CA ASN A 303 -5.94 7.55 -33.05
C ASN A 303 -6.81 7.70 -34.30
N ILE A 304 -7.67 6.74 -34.60
CA ILE A 304 -8.63 6.87 -35.72
C ILE A 304 -9.95 7.33 -35.13
N PRO A 305 -10.40 8.55 -35.43
CA PRO A 305 -11.76 8.94 -35.09
C PRO A 305 -12.73 8.03 -35.83
N MET A 306 -13.58 7.32 -35.10
CA MET A 306 -14.70 6.57 -35.65
C MET A 306 -15.69 7.58 -36.25
N ASN A 307 -16.20 7.27 -37.43
CA ASN A 307 -17.24 8.06 -38.09
C ASN A 307 -18.53 7.22 -38.27
N PRO A 308 -19.26 6.93 -37.18
CA PRO A 308 -20.46 6.13 -37.26
C PRO A 308 -21.56 6.89 -38.04
N VAL A 309 -22.15 6.22 -39.01
CA VAL A 309 -23.27 6.71 -39.82
C VAL A 309 -24.33 5.62 -39.94
N ASP A 310 -25.56 6.02 -40.24
CA ASP A 310 -26.62 5.09 -40.52
C ASP A 310 -26.54 4.67 -42.02
N PHE A 311 -26.43 3.35 -42.26
CA PHE A 311 -26.39 2.79 -43.62
C PHE A 311 -27.06 1.42 -43.69
N ASP A 312 -27.44 0.99 -44.88
CA ASP A 312 -27.97 -0.34 -45.16
C ASP A 312 -26.84 -1.36 -45.27
N ILE A 313 -26.75 -2.26 -44.28
CA ILE A 313 -25.73 -3.34 -44.22
C ILE A 313 -25.92 -4.34 -45.37
N ASN A 314 -27.15 -4.62 -45.78
CA ASN A 314 -27.41 -5.56 -46.87
C ASN A 314 -26.89 -5.02 -48.20
N GLU A 315 -27.12 -3.73 -48.48
CA GLU A 315 -26.58 -3.09 -49.69
C GLU A 315 -25.05 -3.05 -49.69
N MET A 316 -24.43 -2.83 -48.52
CA MET A 316 -22.98 -2.87 -48.39
C MET A 316 -22.43 -4.32 -48.62
N ILE A 317 -23.10 -5.33 -48.09
CA ILE A 317 -22.72 -6.75 -48.33
C ILE A 317 -22.82 -7.07 -49.84
N ARG A 318 -23.90 -6.63 -50.53
CA ARG A 318 -24.02 -6.83 -51.99
C ARG A 318 -22.87 -6.18 -52.73
N ARG A 319 -22.48 -4.95 -52.39
CA ARG A 319 -21.32 -4.27 -53.03
C ARG A 319 -20.00 -5.02 -52.76
N VAL A 320 -19.80 -5.55 -51.56
CA VAL A 320 -18.64 -6.37 -51.28
C VAL A 320 -18.62 -7.63 -52.14
N LEU A 321 -19.73 -8.34 -52.25
CA LEU A 321 -19.80 -9.55 -53.11
C LEU A 321 -19.47 -9.23 -54.57
N ILE A 322 -19.97 -8.11 -55.14
CA ILE A 322 -19.64 -7.68 -56.52
C ILE A 322 -18.10 -7.47 -56.65
N LYS A 323 -17.41 -6.94 -55.68
CA LYS A 323 -15.93 -6.82 -55.72
C LYS A 323 -15.21 -8.13 -55.83
N PHE A 324 -15.80 -9.23 -55.32
CA PHE A 324 -15.22 -10.61 -55.38
C PHE A 324 -15.81 -11.46 -56.50
N GLU A 325 -16.73 -10.98 -57.37
CA GLU A 325 -17.43 -11.72 -58.41
C GLU A 325 -16.46 -12.57 -59.27
N GLY A 326 -15.38 -11.99 -59.80
CA GLY A 326 -14.44 -12.68 -60.63
C GLY A 326 -13.77 -13.88 -59.93
N ARG A 327 -13.50 -13.80 -58.63
CA ARG A 327 -12.92 -14.90 -57.87
C ARG A 327 -13.96 -15.96 -57.45
N ILE A 328 -15.20 -15.56 -57.28
CA ILE A 328 -16.35 -16.42 -57.03
C ILE A 328 -16.62 -17.25 -58.26
N ASP A 329 -16.67 -16.61 -59.43
CA ASP A 329 -16.87 -17.28 -60.71
C ASP A 329 -15.74 -18.25 -61.09
N GLU A 330 -14.47 -17.85 -60.84
CA GLU A 330 -13.29 -18.72 -61.08
C GLU A 330 -13.39 -20.04 -60.31
N LYS A 331 -13.97 -20.01 -59.12
CA LYS A 331 -14.18 -21.22 -58.28
C LYS A 331 -15.55 -21.84 -58.46
N ASN A 332 -16.45 -21.26 -59.29
CA ASN A 332 -17.83 -21.67 -59.46
C ASN A 332 -18.58 -21.81 -58.12
N MET A 333 -18.40 -20.85 -57.22
CA MET A 333 -19.01 -20.89 -55.89
C MET A 333 -20.50 -20.51 -55.93
N GLU A 334 -21.30 -21.17 -55.12
CA GLU A 334 -22.68 -20.81 -54.84
C GLU A 334 -22.76 -19.72 -53.79
N ILE A 335 -23.48 -18.62 -54.05
CA ILE A 335 -23.70 -17.54 -53.10
C ILE A 335 -25.16 -17.57 -52.66
N GLU A 336 -25.39 -17.64 -51.36
CA GLU A 336 -26.70 -17.54 -50.76
C GLU A 336 -26.74 -16.29 -49.85
N ALA A 337 -27.69 -15.43 -50.04
CA ALA A 337 -27.90 -14.22 -49.23
C ALA A 337 -29.28 -14.30 -48.57
N ASP A 338 -29.31 -14.51 -47.26
CA ASP A 338 -30.54 -14.57 -46.48
C ASP A 338 -30.66 -13.34 -45.58
N PHE A 339 -31.36 -12.33 -46.06
CA PHE A 339 -31.57 -11.05 -45.41
C PHE A 339 -32.99 -10.96 -44.84
N ALA A 340 -33.10 -11.04 -43.45
CA ALA A 340 -34.38 -11.04 -42.76
C ALA A 340 -35.17 -9.71 -42.92
N ASP A 341 -34.45 -8.58 -42.89
CA ASP A 341 -35.02 -7.21 -43.12
C ASP A 341 -34.29 -6.57 -44.31
N ASP A 342 -35.05 -5.98 -45.24
CA ASP A 342 -34.46 -5.25 -46.36
C ASP A 342 -35.23 -3.95 -46.59
N PRO A 343 -34.66 -2.77 -46.23
CA PRO A 343 -33.29 -2.50 -45.80
C PRO A 343 -33.05 -2.84 -44.32
N CYS A 344 -31.84 -3.26 -43.98
CA CYS A 344 -31.36 -3.42 -42.61
C CYS A 344 -30.40 -2.28 -42.23
N ILE A 345 -30.91 -1.26 -41.54
CA ILE A 345 -30.14 -0.07 -41.19
C ILE A 345 -29.34 -0.32 -39.92
N VAL A 346 -28.02 -0.10 -39.95
CA VAL A 346 -27.09 -0.19 -38.82
C VAL A 346 -26.42 1.15 -38.61
N HIS A 347 -25.98 1.42 -37.35
CA HIS A 347 -25.22 2.59 -36.95
C HIS A 347 -23.79 2.21 -36.68
N ALA A 348 -22.88 2.45 -37.60
CA ALA A 348 -21.48 2.04 -37.51
C ALA A 348 -20.60 2.87 -38.47
N ASP A 349 -19.27 2.72 -38.36
CA ASP A 349 -18.33 3.23 -39.35
C ASP A 349 -18.37 2.34 -40.61
N MET A 350 -18.97 2.87 -41.68
CA MET A 350 -19.26 2.13 -42.91
C MET A 350 -17.99 1.54 -43.53
N ASP A 351 -16.89 2.30 -43.60
CA ASP A 351 -15.65 1.89 -44.24
C ASP A 351 -14.99 0.75 -43.43
N ARG A 352 -15.07 0.82 -42.08
CA ARG A 352 -14.53 -0.21 -41.20
C ARG A 352 -15.34 -1.48 -41.23
N ILE A 353 -16.66 -1.38 -41.26
CA ILE A 353 -17.52 -2.57 -41.38
C ILE A 353 -17.38 -3.21 -42.77
N GLU A 354 -17.23 -2.42 -43.83
CA GLU A 354 -16.90 -2.93 -45.16
C GLU A 354 -15.57 -3.71 -45.14
N GLN A 355 -14.55 -3.23 -44.40
CA GLN A 355 -13.28 -3.95 -44.20
C GLN A 355 -13.48 -5.29 -43.47
N VAL A 356 -14.35 -5.32 -42.46
CA VAL A 356 -14.68 -6.58 -41.72
C VAL A 356 -15.33 -7.59 -42.69
N VAL A 357 -16.40 -7.17 -43.37
CA VAL A 357 -17.12 -8.07 -44.30
C VAL A 357 -16.22 -8.52 -45.43
N SER A 358 -15.41 -7.63 -46.02
CA SER A 358 -14.45 -7.97 -47.07
C SER A 358 -13.43 -9.00 -46.60
N ASN A 359 -12.88 -8.88 -45.37
CA ASN A 359 -11.94 -9.87 -44.84
C ASN A 359 -12.60 -11.23 -44.59
N LEU A 360 -13.84 -11.27 -44.11
CA LEU A 360 -14.56 -12.53 -43.89
C LEU A 360 -14.91 -13.22 -45.20
N VAL A 361 -15.39 -12.46 -46.20
CA VAL A 361 -15.69 -12.98 -47.57
C VAL A 361 -14.42 -13.47 -48.24
N ASP A 362 -13.29 -12.75 -48.18
CA ASP A 362 -11.99 -13.15 -48.70
C ASP A 362 -11.51 -14.47 -48.07
N ASN A 363 -11.68 -14.63 -46.75
CA ASN A 363 -11.35 -15.86 -46.04
C ASN A 363 -12.23 -17.03 -46.53
N ALA A 364 -13.54 -16.84 -46.61
CA ALA A 364 -14.46 -17.86 -47.12
C ALA A 364 -14.04 -18.32 -48.53
N ILE A 365 -13.82 -17.38 -49.47
CA ILE A 365 -13.38 -17.70 -50.82
C ILE A 365 -12.02 -18.45 -50.85
N LYS A 366 -11.10 -18.11 -49.97
CA LYS A 366 -9.78 -18.78 -49.87
C LYS A 366 -9.89 -20.22 -49.44
N PHE A 367 -10.69 -20.50 -48.41
CA PHE A 367 -10.76 -21.80 -47.75
C PHE A 367 -11.86 -22.71 -48.28
N CYS A 368 -12.84 -22.22 -49.05
CA CYS A 368 -13.74 -23.04 -49.84
C CYS A 368 -13.01 -23.71 -50.99
N GLY A 369 -13.45 -24.93 -51.31
CA GLY A 369 -13.06 -25.66 -52.50
C GLY A 369 -13.72 -25.08 -53.78
N GLN A 370 -13.50 -25.77 -54.91
CA GLN A 370 -14.25 -25.53 -56.12
C GLN A 370 -15.72 -26.00 -55.92
N TYR A 371 -16.69 -25.23 -56.41
CA TYR A 371 -18.11 -25.45 -56.17
C TYR A 371 -18.54 -25.28 -54.71
N GLY A 372 -17.76 -24.59 -53.88
CA GLY A 372 -18.10 -24.32 -52.49
C GLY A 372 -19.27 -23.35 -52.35
N LYS A 373 -19.84 -23.29 -51.15
CA LYS A 373 -20.97 -22.43 -50.85
C LYS A 373 -20.61 -21.32 -49.82
N LEU A 374 -20.94 -20.11 -50.10
CA LEU A 374 -20.83 -18.97 -49.19
C LEU A 374 -22.24 -18.44 -48.86
N THR A 375 -22.61 -18.46 -47.57
CA THR A 375 -23.89 -17.97 -47.07
C THR A 375 -23.68 -16.72 -46.23
N LEU A 376 -24.40 -15.61 -46.58
CA LEU A 376 -24.38 -14.42 -45.79
C LEU A 376 -25.79 -14.17 -45.22
N THR A 377 -25.87 -14.03 -43.91
CA THR A 377 -27.16 -13.85 -43.22
C THR A 377 -27.14 -12.58 -42.40
N THR A 378 -28.25 -11.81 -42.49
CA THR A 378 -28.51 -10.72 -41.56
C THR A 378 -29.82 -10.95 -40.81
N LYS A 379 -29.80 -10.78 -39.49
CA LYS A 379 -30.99 -10.92 -38.62
C LYS A 379 -31.08 -9.76 -37.66
N THR A 380 -32.26 -9.22 -37.50
CA THR A 380 -32.51 -8.13 -36.57
C THR A 380 -33.19 -8.65 -35.31
N GLU A 381 -32.55 -8.44 -34.16
CA GLU A 381 -33.09 -8.80 -32.85
C GLU A 381 -33.10 -7.57 -31.93
N GLY A 382 -34.27 -6.95 -31.81
CA GLY A 382 -34.42 -5.76 -30.96
C GLY A 382 -33.61 -4.56 -31.48
N LYS A 383 -32.58 -4.16 -30.71
CA LYS A 383 -31.66 -3.04 -31.05
C LYS A 383 -30.40 -3.46 -31.79
N LEU A 384 -30.25 -4.73 -32.08
CA LEU A 384 -29.04 -5.30 -32.68
C LEU A 384 -29.37 -5.90 -34.04
N CYS A 385 -28.42 -5.74 -34.97
CA CYS A 385 -28.35 -6.48 -36.21
C CYS A 385 -27.22 -7.50 -36.12
N THR A 386 -27.51 -8.79 -36.30
CA THR A 386 -26.54 -9.87 -36.35
C THR A 386 -26.19 -10.17 -37.78
N VAL A 387 -24.91 -10.17 -38.11
CA VAL A 387 -24.38 -10.52 -39.44
C VAL A 387 -23.58 -11.84 -39.28
N ALA A 388 -23.88 -12.80 -40.12
CA ALA A 388 -23.14 -14.06 -40.19
C ALA A 388 -22.60 -14.32 -41.61
N VAL A 389 -21.35 -14.75 -41.68
CA VAL A 389 -20.67 -15.20 -42.92
C VAL A 389 -20.29 -16.63 -42.70
N ALA A 390 -20.91 -17.54 -43.47
CA ALA A 390 -20.70 -18.99 -43.37
C ALA A 390 -20.16 -19.53 -44.65
N ASP A 391 -19.18 -20.41 -44.57
CA ASP A 391 -18.59 -21.17 -45.67
C ASP A 391 -18.68 -22.68 -45.42
N ASP A 392 -18.71 -23.49 -46.47
CA ASP A 392 -18.63 -24.96 -46.44
C ASP A 392 -17.23 -25.51 -46.71
N GLY A 393 -16.22 -24.67 -46.38
CA GLY A 393 -14.81 -24.98 -46.65
C GLY A 393 -14.20 -26.05 -45.74
N ALA A 394 -12.89 -26.05 -45.64
CA ALA A 394 -12.12 -27.04 -44.88
C ALA A 394 -12.44 -27.06 -43.35
N GLY A 395 -13.06 -25.99 -42.83
CA GLY A 395 -13.29 -25.84 -41.40
C GLY A 395 -12.00 -25.65 -40.59
N ILE A 396 -12.16 -25.53 -39.28
CA ILE A 396 -11.07 -25.27 -38.31
C ILE A 396 -11.12 -26.32 -37.21
N ASP A 397 -9.98 -26.88 -36.84
CA ASP A 397 -9.90 -27.81 -35.72
C ASP A 397 -10.22 -27.12 -34.39
N GLU A 398 -10.87 -27.82 -33.45
CA GLU A 398 -11.26 -27.30 -32.14
C GLU A 398 -10.10 -26.68 -31.35
N LYS A 399 -8.90 -27.27 -31.45
CA LYS A 399 -7.66 -26.77 -30.81
C LYS A 399 -7.21 -25.39 -31.32
N ASP A 400 -7.57 -25.07 -32.59
CA ASP A 400 -7.14 -23.85 -33.26
C ASP A 400 -8.18 -22.70 -33.07
N LEU A 401 -9.44 -23.02 -32.77
CA LEU A 401 -10.53 -22.03 -32.58
C LEU A 401 -10.22 -20.90 -31.58
N PRO A 402 -9.59 -21.17 -30.42
CA PRO A 402 -9.26 -20.08 -29.48
C PRO A 402 -8.26 -19.07 -30.03
N HIS A 403 -7.48 -19.44 -31.06
CA HIS A 403 -6.35 -18.70 -31.59
C HIS A 403 -6.62 -18.01 -32.92
N VAL A 404 -7.75 -18.26 -33.60
CA VAL A 404 -8.01 -17.73 -34.94
C VAL A 404 -8.03 -16.20 -35.02
N PHE A 405 -8.27 -15.52 -33.92
CA PHE A 405 -8.23 -14.07 -33.80
C PHE A 405 -6.88 -13.53 -33.32
N ASP A 406 -5.91 -14.42 -33.01
CA ASP A 406 -4.56 -14.01 -32.62
C ASP A 406 -3.82 -13.46 -33.83
N ARG A 407 -2.94 -12.48 -33.61
CA ARG A 407 -2.15 -11.85 -34.67
C ARG A 407 -1.17 -12.84 -35.28
N PHE A 408 -1.09 -12.87 -36.62
CA PHE A 408 -0.25 -13.78 -37.40
C PHE A 408 -0.59 -15.25 -37.22
N TYR A 409 -1.72 -15.59 -36.64
CA TYR A 409 -2.14 -16.95 -36.50
C TYR A 409 -2.66 -17.49 -37.87
N THR A 410 -2.11 -18.61 -38.30
CA THR A 410 -2.55 -19.33 -39.46
C THR A 410 -2.58 -20.83 -39.12
N VAL A 411 -3.65 -21.52 -39.47
CA VAL A 411 -3.80 -22.97 -39.27
C VAL A 411 -2.74 -23.74 -40.08
N ASP A 412 -2.35 -23.22 -41.23
CA ASP A 412 -1.33 -23.80 -42.11
C ASP A 412 0.06 -23.26 -41.75
N LYS A 413 0.75 -23.92 -40.81
CA LYS A 413 2.08 -23.53 -40.31
C LYS A 413 3.20 -23.68 -41.36
N ALA A 414 2.94 -24.40 -42.48
CA ALA A 414 3.95 -24.66 -43.48
C ALA A 414 4.10 -23.55 -44.52
N HIS A 415 3.29 -22.50 -44.50
CA HIS A 415 3.25 -21.40 -45.50
C HIS A 415 3.24 -21.85 -46.97
N THR A 416 2.90 -23.12 -47.22
CA THR A 416 3.01 -23.75 -48.53
C THR A 416 1.98 -23.22 -49.53
N SER A 417 0.93 -22.55 -49.06
CA SER A 417 -0.17 -22.06 -49.94
C SER A 417 -0.25 -20.55 -50.14
N GLY A 418 0.63 -19.74 -49.52
CA GLY A 418 0.64 -18.28 -49.75
C GLY A 418 -0.66 -17.55 -49.31
N LYS A 419 -1.53 -18.18 -48.55
CA LYS A 419 -2.94 -17.84 -48.40
C LYS A 419 -3.30 -16.80 -47.34
N GLY A 420 -2.39 -16.00 -46.83
CA GLY A 420 -2.81 -14.90 -45.93
C GLY A 420 -1.70 -14.38 -45.04
N THR A 421 -1.93 -13.20 -44.44
CA THR A 421 -1.01 -12.51 -43.50
C THR A 421 -1.23 -12.92 -42.05
N GLY A 422 -2.35 -13.61 -41.74
CA GLY A 422 -2.77 -13.91 -40.38
C GLY A 422 -3.22 -12.66 -39.59
N LEU A 423 -3.37 -11.51 -40.25
CA LEU A 423 -3.80 -10.25 -39.61
C LEU A 423 -5.29 -9.92 -39.82
N GLY A 424 -5.92 -10.46 -40.90
CA GLY A 424 -7.28 -10.10 -41.29
C GLY A 424 -8.32 -10.32 -40.18
N LEU A 425 -8.33 -11.48 -39.53
CA LEU A 425 -9.28 -11.78 -38.44
C LEU A 425 -8.98 -10.99 -37.17
N SER A 426 -7.72 -10.72 -36.84
CA SER A 426 -7.36 -9.86 -35.70
C SER A 426 -7.78 -8.41 -35.93
N ILE A 427 -7.70 -7.91 -37.17
CA ILE A 427 -8.22 -6.59 -37.57
C ILE A 427 -9.75 -6.56 -37.44
N CYS A 428 -10.47 -7.59 -37.91
CA CYS A 428 -11.92 -7.68 -37.73
C CYS A 428 -12.33 -7.58 -36.28
N LYS A 429 -11.66 -8.34 -35.39
CA LYS A 429 -11.94 -8.29 -33.95
C LYS A 429 -11.70 -6.91 -33.35
N GLN A 430 -10.60 -6.24 -33.68
CA GLN A 430 -10.29 -4.91 -33.18
C GLN A 430 -11.29 -3.85 -33.66
N ILE A 431 -11.70 -3.91 -34.93
CA ILE A 431 -12.74 -3.01 -35.47
C ILE A 431 -14.06 -3.18 -34.71
N LEU A 432 -14.49 -4.42 -34.50
CA LEU A 432 -15.76 -4.69 -33.80
C LEU A 432 -15.70 -4.32 -32.32
N LEU A 433 -14.56 -4.54 -31.64
CA LEU A 433 -14.36 -4.08 -30.27
C LEU A 433 -14.45 -2.56 -30.14
N GLN A 434 -13.94 -1.81 -31.12
CA GLN A 434 -14.12 -0.34 -31.15
C GLN A 434 -15.58 0.09 -31.32
N HIS A 435 -16.42 -0.75 -31.98
CA HIS A 435 -17.86 -0.55 -32.07
C HIS A 435 -18.65 -1.06 -30.84
N GLY A 436 -17.95 -1.53 -29.79
CA GLY A 436 -18.56 -2.08 -28.58
C GLY A 436 -19.11 -3.50 -28.72
N HIS A 437 -18.76 -4.19 -29.80
CA HIS A 437 -19.21 -5.54 -30.13
C HIS A 437 -18.04 -6.51 -30.26
N ASP A 438 -18.29 -7.82 -30.29
CA ASP A 438 -17.28 -8.86 -30.52
C ASP A 438 -17.68 -9.75 -31.71
N ILE A 439 -16.73 -10.51 -32.21
CA ILE A 439 -16.90 -11.51 -33.26
C ILE A 439 -16.73 -12.91 -32.67
N THR A 440 -17.59 -13.83 -33.08
CA THR A 440 -17.53 -15.23 -32.67
C THR A 440 -17.33 -16.12 -33.88
N VAL A 441 -16.76 -17.31 -33.70
CA VAL A 441 -16.54 -18.32 -34.70
C VAL A 441 -17.16 -19.64 -34.25
N GLN A 442 -17.79 -20.34 -35.19
CA GLN A 442 -18.23 -21.70 -35.06
C GLN A 442 -17.71 -22.50 -36.27
N SER A 443 -17.00 -23.57 -36.03
CA SER A 443 -16.42 -24.34 -37.11
C SER A 443 -16.23 -25.81 -36.70
N GLU A 444 -16.33 -26.69 -37.65
CA GLU A 444 -16.00 -28.11 -37.51
C GLU A 444 -15.16 -28.52 -38.73
N SER A 445 -14.06 -29.23 -38.44
CA SER A 445 -13.13 -29.65 -39.50
C SER A 445 -13.87 -30.47 -40.57
N GLY A 446 -13.77 -30.05 -41.83
CA GLY A 446 -14.42 -30.65 -43.01
C GLY A 446 -15.90 -30.29 -43.21
N LYS A 447 -16.49 -29.42 -42.35
CA LYS A 447 -17.91 -28.96 -42.50
C LYS A 447 -18.06 -27.46 -42.75
N GLY A 448 -16.98 -26.72 -42.64
CA GLY A 448 -16.99 -25.27 -42.89
C GLY A 448 -16.89 -24.42 -41.65
N THR A 449 -16.97 -23.10 -41.85
CA THR A 449 -16.80 -22.09 -40.77
C THR A 449 -17.88 -21.01 -40.84
N THR A 450 -18.36 -20.59 -39.70
CA THR A 450 -19.30 -19.45 -39.56
C THR A 450 -18.73 -18.41 -38.63
N PHE A 451 -18.50 -17.22 -39.15
CA PHE A 451 -18.17 -16.02 -38.35
C PHE A 451 -19.42 -15.18 -38.11
N THR A 452 -19.66 -14.78 -36.88
CA THR A 452 -20.86 -14.01 -36.50
C THR A 452 -20.45 -12.78 -35.69
N PHE A 453 -20.97 -11.62 -36.03
CA PHE A 453 -20.81 -10.38 -35.29
C PHE A 453 -22.12 -9.61 -35.20
N ARG A 454 -22.15 -8.59 -34.31
CA ARG A 454 -23.32 -7.77 -34.08
C ARG A 454 -22.99 -6.30 -34.31
N LEU A 455 -23.99 -5.52 -34.67
CA LEU A 455 -23.93 -4.06 -34.80
C LEU A 455 -25.19 -3.44 -34.21
N ASP A 456 -25.07 -2.20 -33.73
CA ASP A 456 -26.22 -1.44 -33.29
C ASP A 456 -27.12 -1.10 -34.49
N ARG A 457 -28.43 -1.21 -34.28
CA ARG A 457 -29.42 -0.82 -35.27
C ARG A 457 -29.50 0.71 -35.37
N GLY A 458 -29.38 1.27 -36.59
CA GLY A 458 -29.58 2.66 -36.86
C GLY A 458 -31.06 3.06 -36.82
N GLU A 459 -31.34 4.30 -36.51
CA GLU A 459 -32.62 4.91 -36.69
C GLU A 459 -32.72 5.27 -38.19
N GLY A 460 -33.28 4.40 -39.04
CA GLY A 460 -33.47 4.69 -40.46
C GLY A 460 -34.09 6.07 -40.63
N GLN A 461 -33.62 6.86 -41.59
CA GLN A 461 -34.20 8.14 -41.92
C GLN A 461 -35.73 7.97 -41.97
N LYS A 462 -36.47 8.62 -41.04
CA LYS A 462 -37.90 8.78 -41.12
C LYS A 462 -38.18 9.39 -42.48
N THR A 463 -38.65 8.61 -43.45
CA THR A 463 -39.17 9.10 -44.71
C THR A 463 -40.02 10.34 -44.39
N LEU A 464 -39.58 11.50 -44.83
CA LEU A 464 -40.41 12.73 -44.86
C LEU A 464 -41.74 12.34 -45.46
N LYS A 465 -42.78 12.24 -44.65
CA LYS A 465 -44.15 12.12 -45.15
C LYS A 465 -44.36 13.30 -46.09
N GLU A 466 -44.60 13.01 -47.36
CA GLU A 466 -45.10 14.00 -48.30
C GLU A 466 -46.24 14.80 -47.65
N PRO A 467 -46.25 16.13 -47.78
CA PRO A 467 -47.39 16.94 -47.31
C PRO A 467 -48.60 16.51 -48.11
N ALA A 468 -49.62 16.04 -47.44
CA ALA A 468 -50.92 15.75 -48.00
C ALA A 468 -51.40 17.01 -48.73
N LYS A 469 -51.72 16.82 -50.04
CA LYS A 469 -52.44 17.80 -50.85
C LYS A 469 -53.87 17.98 -50.36
#